data_b3392ae088f869f26ca87051fe5914fd
#
_entry.id   b3392ae088f869f26ca87051fe5914fd
#
_cell.length_a   1.000
_cell.length_b   1.000
_cell.length_c   1.000
_cell.angle_alpha   90.00
_cell.angle_beta   90.00
_cell.angle_gamma   90.00
#
_symmetry.space_group_name_H-M   'P 1'
#
loop_
_entity.id
_entity.type
_entity.pdbx_description
1 polymer ?
#
loop_
_entity_poly.entity_id
_entity_poly.type
_entity_poly.pdbx_seq_one_letter_code
_entity_poly.pdbx_strand_id
1 'polypeptide(L)'
;MPEIGEVRLGVPDQGALSRILHEGGATHFPQWLSAEPADEPRILWWGIREAAIELLEVPDEPARSNLFPRPIDDWTDAPRGLVLATVEFDRAARDLAPAVGDAWLDAGEDPILGARCRRMVVGRGVLVLAEPTGEAYLAACLARFGEGPVAVAVDGSAAFGRPAVWNPISLRPARYVRIGPRTAPTLVFLPAG
;
A
#
# COMPACT_ATOMS: atom_id res chain seq x y z
N MET A 1 5.92 -17.77 -8.19
CA MET A 1 4.71 -16.93 -8.24
C MET A 1 5.04 -15.60 -7.55
N PRO A 2 4.75 -14.45 -8.15
CA PRO A 2 5.09 -13.16 -7.54
C PRO A 2 4.42 -13.00 -6.18
N GLU A 3 5.13 -12.40 -5.23
CA GLU A 3 4.63 -12.14 -3.87
C GLU A 3 5.08 -10.75 -3.41
N ILE A 4 4.14 -9.96 -2.85
CA ILE A 4 4.48 -8.68 -2.26
C ILE A 4 5.37 -8.96 -1.05
N GLY A 5 6.54 -8.34 -1.02
CA GLY A 5 7.50 -8.54 0.06
C GLY A 5 7.69 -7.31 0.91
N GLU A 6 8.82 -6.64 0.80
CA GLU A 6 9.15 -5.50 1.64
C GLU A 6 8.35 -4.24 1.26
N VAL A 7 7.96 -3.48 2.29
CA VAL A 7 7.46 -2.10 2.16
C VAL A 7 8.32 -1.21 3.06
N ARG A 8 8.91 -0.17 2.49
CA ARG A 8 9.75 0.77 3.24
C ARG A 8 9.06 2.10 3.46
N LEU A 9 8.92 2.45 4.73
CA LEU A 9 8.36 3.72 5.18
C LEU A 9 9.47 4.72 5.52
N GLY A 10 9.34 5.94 5.01
CA GLY A 10 10.02 7.09 5.59
C GLY A 10 9.14 7.69 6.68
N VAL A 11 9.67 7.89 7.88
CA VAL A 11 8.94 8.47 9.01
C VAL A 11 9.81 9.42 9.83
N PRO A 12 9.26 10.56 10.31
CA PRO A 12 10.00 11.46 11.18
C PRO A 12 10.25 10.87 12.57
N ASP A 13 9.36 10.00 13.07
CA ASP A 13 9.42 9.36 14.38
C ASP A 13 9.11 7.86 14.27
N GLN A 14 10.17 7.05 14.27
CA GLN A 14 10.04 5.58 14.25
C GLN A 14 9.38 5.04 15.54
N GLY A 15 9.56 5.72 16.67
CA GLY A 15 8.92 5.35 17.93
C GLY A 15 7.41 5.54 17.87
N ALA A 16 6.93 6.58 17.20
CA ALA A 16 5.50 6.78 16.97
C ALA A 16 4.90 5.66 16.09
N LEU A 17 5.59 5.27 15.01
CA LEU A 17 5.16 4.15 14.18
C LEU A 17 5.09 2.84 14.97
N SER A 18 6.11 2.53 15.78
CA SER A 18 6.13 1.34 16.64
C SER A 18 4.98 1.32 17.63
N ARG A 19 4.66 2.47 18.25
CA ARG A 19 3.49 2.59 19.15
C ARG A 19 2.19 2.32 18.41
N ILE A 20 1.98 2.90 17.24
CA ILE A 20 0.78 2.70 16.41
C ILE A 20 0.60 1.21 16.09
N LEU A 21 1.65 0.53 15.68
CA LEU A 21 1.60 -0.90 15.38
C LEU A 21 1.27 -1.74 16.63
N HIS A 22 1.94 -1.47 17.75
CA HIS A 22 1.70 -2.18 19.01
C HIS A 22 0.28 -1.97 19.52
N GLU A 23 -0.21 -0.74 19.58
CA GLU A 23 -1.58 -0.40 19.99
C GLU A 23 -2.63 -0.96 19.01
N GLY A 24 -2.23 -1.15 17.72
CA GLY A 24 -3.03 -1.83 16.71
C GLY A 24 -3.06 -3.35 16.83
N GLY A 25 -2.39 -3.92 17.83
CA GLY A 25 -2.37 -5.36 18.09
C GLY A 25 -1.30 -6.13 17.33
N ALA A 26 -0.35 -5.46 16.68
CA ALA A 26 0.83 -6.11 16.13
C ALA A 26 1.77 -6.48 17.30
N THR A 27 1.99 -7.77 17.54
CA THR A 27 2.84 -8.27 18.63
C THR A 27 4.31 -7.97 18.42
N HIS A 28 4.72 -7.87 17.15
CA HIS A 28 6.08 -7.52 16.73
C HIS A 28 6.02 -6.55 15.54
N PHE A 29 7.10 -5.80 15.32
CA PHE A 29 7.26 -5.03 14.10
C PHE A 29 7.32 -6.02 12.92
N PRO A 30 6.43 -5.92 11.91
CA PRO A 30 6.41 -6.89 10.82
C PRO A 30 7.75 -6.92 10.08
N GLN A 31 8.29 -8.09 9.78
CA GLN A 31 9.59 -8.22 9.12
C GLN A 31 9.61 -7.63 7.69
N TRP A 32 8.46 -7.66 7.02
CA TRP A 32 8.27 -7.06 5.70
C TRP A 32 8.13 -5.53 5.72
N LEU A 33 8.02 -4.92 6.89
CA LEU A 33 7.90 -3.47 7.05
C LEU A 33 9.20 -2.92 7.61
N SER A 34 9.87 -2.08 6.87
CA SER A 34 11.05 -1.35 7.35
C SER A 34 10.75 0.14 7.43
N ALA A 35 11.43 0.83 8.34
CA ALA A 35 11.26 2.26 8.53
C ALA A 35 12.63 2.95 8.59
N GLU A 36 12.73 4.08 7.89
CA GLU A 36 13.92 4.93 7.92
C GLU A 36 13.56 6.38 8.23
N PRO A 37 14.50 7.18 8.76
CA PRO A 37 14.27 8.60 9.02
C PRO A 37 13.91 9.35 7.73
N ALA A 38 12.88 10.18 7.80
CA ALA A 38 12.48 11.07 6.72
C ALA A 38 11.83 12.34 7.31
N ASP A 39 11.89 13.45 6.59
CA ASP A 39 11.30 14.71 7.05
C ASP A 39 9.77 14.64 7.13
N GLU A 40 9.17 13.79 6.31
CA GLU A 40 7.72 13.56 6.30
C GLU A 40 7.38 12.09 6.09
N PRO A 41 6.23 11.63 6.65
CA PRO A 41 5.78 10.26 6.45
C PRO A 41 5.43 10.00 5.00
N ARG A 42 6.05 8.97 4.42
CA ARG A 42 5.74 8.48 3.06
C ARG A 42 6.15 7.02 2.90
N ILE A 43 5.55 6.31 1.96
CA ILE A 43 6.08 5.02 1.53
C ILE A 43 7.15 5.32 0.47
N LEU A 44 8.38 4.93 0.76
CA LEU A 44 9.55 5.24 -0.08
C LEU A 44 9.62 4.31 -1.29
N TRP A 45 9.35 3.02 -1.05
CA TRP A 45 9.28 2.00 -2.09
C TRP A 45 8.62 0.72 -1.55
N TRP A 46 8.30 -0.17 -2.45
CA TRP A 46 7.83 -1.52 -2.17
C TRP A 46 8.55 -2.53 -3.05
N GLY A 47 8.62 -3.76 -2.58
CA GLY A 47 9.31 -4.82 -3.28
C GLY A 47 8.41 -6.00 -3.60
N ILE A 48 8.80 -6.74 -4.63
CA ILE A 48 8.15 -7.97 -5.04
C ILE A 48 9.20 -9.04 -5.29
N ARG A 49 8.87 -10.27 -4.88
CA ARG A 49 9.71 -11.44 -5.07
C ARG A 49 9.23 -12.24 -6.29
N GLU A 50 10.17 -12.87 -6.98
CA GLU A 50 9.89 -13.74 -8.14
C GLU A 50 9.09 -13.06 -9.27
N ALA A 51 9.28 -11.77 -9.45
CA ALA A 51 8.64 -11.05 -10.53
C ALA A 51 9.58 -10.93 -11.74
N ALA A 52 9.00 -10.85 -12.92
CA ALA A 52 9.71 -10.49 -14.14
C ALA A 52 9.97 -8.96 -14.20
N ILE A 53 10.60 -8.42 -13.14
CA ILE A 53 10.86 -6.97 -13.01
C ILE A 53 11.76 -6.46 -14.13
N GLU A 54 12.62 -7.30 -14.66
CA GLU A 54 13.47 -7.00 -15.81
C GLU A 54 12.68 -6.61 -17.06
N LEU A 55 11.40 -6.98 -17.12
CA LEU A 55 10.49 -6.63 -18.20
C LEU A 55 9.70 -5.32 -17.94
N LEU A 56 9.87 -4.73 -16.76
CA LEU A 56 9.19 -3.48 -16.44
C LEU A 56 9.97 -2.31 -17.05
N GLU A 57 9.32 -1.60 -17.94
CA GLU A 57 9.79 -0.30 -18.41
C GLU A 57 9.41 0.77 -17.38
N VAL A 58 10.28 0.97 -16.39
CA VAL A 58 10.09 2.01 -15.38
C VAL A 58 10.28 3.37 -16.03
N PRO A 59 9.27 4.25 -16.02
CA PRO A 59 9.39 5.57 -16.61
C PRO A 59 10.46 6.41 -15.92
N ASP A 60 11.20 7.21 -16.68
CA ASP A 60 12.13 8.21 -16.12
C ASP A 60 11.40 9.34 -15.38
N GLU A 61 10.08 9.38 -15.47
CA GLU A 61 9.24 10.37 -14.81
C GLU A 61 9.16 10.11 -13.29
N PRO A 62 9.72 10.99 -12.45
CA PRO A 62 9.76 10.78 -10.98
C PRO A 62 8.37 10.58 -10.35
N ALA A 63 7.35 11.24 -10.94
CA ALA A 63 5.97 11.15 -10.45
C ALA A 63 5.36 9.74 -10.59
N ARG A 64 5.95 8.86 -11.37
CA ARG A 64 5.47 7.49 -11.62
C ARG A 64 6.42 6.40 -11.14
N SER A 65 7.67 6.73 -10.85
CA SER A 65 8.69 5.73 -10.50
C SER A 65 8.34 4.89 -9.28
N ASN A 66 7.59 5.44 -8.31
CA ASN A 66 7.19 4.74 -7.10
C ASN A 66 6.00 3.77 -7.31
N LEU A 67 5.35 3.80 -8.47
CA LEU A 67 4.32 2.82 -8.82
C LEU A 67 4.92 1.42 -8.99
N PHE A 68 6.18 1.34 -9.44
CA PHE A 68 6.84 0.09 -9.80
C PHE A 68 7.53 -0.56 -8.62
N PRO A 69 7.43 -1.92 -8.49
CA PRO A 69 8.12 -2.65 -7.44
C PRO A 69 9.63 -2.72 -7.69
N ARG A 70 10.37 -2.91 -6.60
CA ARG A 70 11.79 -3.28 -6.66
C ARG A 70 11.95 -4.79 -6.51
N PRO A 71 12.96 -5.42 -7.14
CA PRO A 71 13.29 -6.82 -6.88
C PRO A 71 13.78 -6.98 -5.44
N ILE A 72 13.34 -8.05 -4.78
CA ILE A 72 13.84 -8.44 -3.46
C ILE A 72 14.14 -9.92 -3.45
N ASP A 73 15.24 -10.31 -2.80
CA ASP A 73 15.75 -11.68 -2.86
C ASP A 73 15.04 -12.60 -1.87
N ASP A 74 15.07 -12.34 -0.59
CA ASP A 74 14.57 -13.29 0.40
C ASP A 74 13.79 -12.61 1.53
N TRP A 75 12.54 -13.06 1.76
CA TRP A 75 11.69 -12.50 2.78
C TRP A 75 10.75 -13.56 3.36
N THR A 76 10.72 -13.67 4.67
CA THR A 76 9.98 -14.75 5.35
C THR A 76 8.51 -14.45 5.56
N ASP A 77 8.11 -13.20 5.46
CA ASP A 77 6.74 -12.73 5.71
C ASP A 77 6.31 -11.72 4.64
N ALA A 78 5.02 -11.48 4.49
CA ALA A 78 4.45 -10.60 3.47
C ALA A 78 3.33 -9.72 4.04
N PRO A 79 3.15 -8.48 3.55
CA PRO A 79 2.01 -7.67 3.91
C PRO A 79 0.71 -8.31 3.43
N ARG A 80 -0.37 -8.12 4.18
CA ARG A 80 -1.71 -8.56 3.78
C ARG A 80 -2.22 -7.84 2.54
N GLY A 81 -1.71 -6.66 2.30
CA GLY A 81 -2.00 -5.91 1.09
C GLY A 81 -1.31 -4.55 1.01
N LEU A 82 -1.27 -4.03 -0.19
CA LEU A 82 -0.70 -2.74 -0.52
C LEU A 82 -1.65 -1.99 -1.44
N VAL A 83 -1.86 -0.70 -1.18
CA VAL A 83 -2.66 0.19 -2.04
C VAL A 83 -1.74 1.14 -2.78
N LEU A 84 -1.81 1.10 -4.08
CA LEU A 84 -1.11 1.99 -5.00
C LEU A 84 -2.08 3.04 -5.54
N ALA A 85 -1.76 4.32 -5.35
CA ALA A 85 -2.46 5.43 -5.98
C ALA A 85 -2.07 5.55 -7.44
N THR A 86 -3.04 5.71 -8.32
CA THR A 86 -2.83 5.99 -9.75
C THR A 86 -3.85 6.99 -10.26
N VAL A 87 -3.51 7.70 -11.32
CA VAL A 87 -4.45 8.59 -12.02
C VAL A 87 -5.23 7.87 -13.11
N GLU A 88 -4.81 6.66 -13.51
CA GLU A 88 -5.44 5.89 -14.57
C GLU A 88 -5.25 4.37 -14.37
N PHE A 89 -6.32 3.65 -14.06
CA PHE A 89 -6.30 2.22 -13.81
C PHE A 89 -5.72 1.38 -14.95
N ASP A 90 -6.25 1.59 -16.17
CA ASP A 90 -5.92 0.70 -17.29
C ASP A 90 -4.47 0.83 -17.72
N ARG A 91 -3.91 2.02 -17.56
CA ARG A 91 -2.48 2.25 -17.78
C ARG A 91 -1.66 1.56 -16.70
N ALA A 92 -1.94 1.85 -15.41
CA ALA A 92 -1.20 1.28 -14.29
C ALA A 92 -1.27 -0.25 -14.28
N ALA A 93 -2.42 -0.83 -14.58
CA ALA A 93 -2.59 -2.28 -14.68
C ALA A 93 -1.74 -2.89 -15.79
N ARG A 94 -1.70 -2.28 -16.98
CA ARG A 94 -0.83 -2.73 -18.09
C ARG A 94 0.64 -2.63 -17.74
N ASP A 95 1.05 -1.51 -17.14
CA ASP A 95 2.45 -1.25 -16.79
C ASP A 95 2.96 -2.23 -15.73
N LEU A 96 2.11 -2.65 -14.80
CA LEU A 96 2.44 -3.61 -13.75
C LEU A 96 2.28 -5.08 -14.17
N ALA A 97 1.56 -5.37 -15.24
CA ALA A 97 1.25 -6.74 -15.65
C ALA A 97 2.48 -7.67 -15.78
N PRO A 98 3.64 -7.24 -16.28
CA PRO A 98 4.83 -8.10 -16.34
C PRO A 98 5.31 -8.57 -14.96
N ALA A 99 5.12 -7.77 -13.90
CA ALA A 99 5.56 -8.10 -12.55
C ALA A 99 4.52 -8.89 -11.76
N VAL A 100 3.24 -8.57 -11.92
CA VAL A 100 2.20 -9.09 -11.02
C VAL A 100 1.10 -9.88 -11.74
N GLY A 101 1.00 -9.76 -13.07
CA GLY A 101 -0.09 -10.33 -13.87
C GLY A 101 -1.20 -9.31 -14.14
N ASP A 102 -2.26 -9.75 -14.83
CA ASP A 102 -3.33 -8.89 -15.37
C ASP A 102 -4.74 -9.21 -14.81
N ALA A 103 -4.83 -10.09 -13.82
CA ALA A 103 -6.09 -10.57 -13.26
C ALA A 103 -6.74 -9.57 -12.26
N TRP A 104 -6.89 -8.32 -12.68
CA TRP A 104 -7.51 -7.27 -11.88
C TRP A 104 -9.03 -7.42 -11.83
N LEU A 105 -9.58 -7.32 -10.62
CA LEU A 105 -11.02 -7.35 -10.34
C LEU A 105 -11.48 -6.00 -9.82
N ASP A 106 -12.67 -5.58 -10.20
CA ASP A 106 -13.32 -4.42 -9.58
C ASP A 106 -13.54 -4.69 -8.08
N ALA A 107 -13.16 -3.73 -7.26
CA ALA A 107 -13.28 -3.80 -5.81
C ALA A 107 -14.15 -2.65 -5.26
N GLY A 108 -14.89 -1.93 -6.11
CA GLY A 108 -15.78 -0.86 -5.69
C GLY A 108 -15.05 0.40 -5.21
N GLU A 109 -15.70 1.16 -4.34
CA GLU A 109 -15.18 2.43 -3.82
C GLU A 109 -14.71 2.31 -2.37
N ASP A 110 -13.57 2.92 -2.06
CA ASP A 110 -13.10 3.14 -0.70
C ASP A 110 -13.37 4.59 -0.29
N PRO A 111 -14.39 4.83 0.56
CA PRO A 111 -14.76 6.18 0.95
C PRO A 111 -13.76 6.85 1.90
N ILE A 112 -12.86 6.09 2.54
CA ILE A 112 -11.82 6.64 3.42
C ILE A 112 -10.66 7.18 2.61
N LEU A 113 -10.29 6.46 1.55
CA LEU A 113 -9.28 6.92 0.60
C LEU A 113 -9.86 7.93 -0.40
N GLY A 114 -11.18 7.93 -0.61
CA GLY A 114 -11.84 8.73 -1.64
C GLY A 114 -11.49 8.24 -3.04
N ALA A 115 -11.61 6.93 -3.25
CA ALA A 115 -11.11 6.26 -4.44
C ALA A 115 -12.03 5.14 -4.91
N ARG A 116 -12.12 4.94 -6.21
CA ARG A 116 -12.53 3.65 -6.77
C ARG A 116 -11.31 2.72 -6.81
N CYS A 117 -11.53 1.43 -6.69
CA CYS A 117 -10.48 0.46 -6.47
C CYS A 117 -10.60 -0.75 -7.40
N ARG A 118 -9.45 -1.23 -7.89
CA ARG A 118 -9.31 -2.57 -8.45
C ARG A 118 -8.33 -3.35 -7.61
N ARG A 119 -8.57 -4.65 -7.45
CA ARG A 119 -7.72 -5.52 -6.63
C ARG A 119 -7.24 -6.73 -7.41
N MET A 120 -6.09 -7.23 -6.99
CA MET A 120 -5.53 -8.49 -7.49
C MET A 120 -4.85 -9.23 -6.35
N VAL A 121 -4.96 -10.56 -6.34
CA VAL A 121 -4.21 -11.41 -5.40
C VAL A 121 -2.82 -11.63 -5.95
N VAL A 122 -1.80 -11.30 -5.15
CA VAL A 122 -0.38 -11.45 -5.49
C VAL A 122 0.29 -12.27 -4.38
N GLY A 123 0.50 -13.56 -4.64
CA GLY A 123 0.97 -14.48 -3.60
C GLY A 123 -0.01 -14.58 -2.44
N ARG A 124 0.47 -14.29 -1.21
CA ARG A 124 -0.34 -14.27 0.01
C ARG A 124 -1.01 -12.92 0.28
N GLY A 125 -0.64 -11.88 -0.47
CA GLY A 125 -1.13 -10.53 -0.29
C GLY A 125 -2.13 -10.10 -1.37
N VAL A 126 -2.63 -8.89 -1.23
CA VAL A 126 -3.54 -8.24 -2.18
C VAL A 126 -2.94 -6.91 -2.61
N LEU A 127 -2.79 -6.72 -3.90
CA LEU A 127 -2.45 -5.44 -4.49
C LEU A 127 -3.74 -4.72 -4.90
N VAL A 128 -3.86 -3.46 -4.53
CA VAL A 128 -4.99 -2.61 -4.89
C VAL A 128 -4.48 -1.41 -5.68
N LEU A 129 -5.03 -1.19 -6.85
CA LEU A 129 -4.96 0.09 -7.55
C LEU A 129 -6.12 0.96 -7.07
N ALA A 130 -5.82 2.20 -6.73
CA ALA A 130 -6.79 3.19 -6.26
C ALA A 130 -6.71 4.45 -7.13
N GLU A 131 -7.83 4.82 -7.74
CA GLU A 131 -7.98 6.01 -8.57
C GLU A 131 -8.93 6.99 -7.87
N PRO A 132 -8.57 8.28 -7.69
CA PRO A 132 -9.38 9.21 -6.93
C PRO A 132 -10.74 9.46 -7.59
N THR A 133 -11.79 9.54 -6.77
CA THR A 133 -13.16 9.89 -7.21
C THR A 133 -13.47 11.38 -7.02
N GLY A 134 -12.53 12.15 -6.48
CA GLY A 134 -12.68 13.58 -6.22
C GLY A 134 -11.48 14.20 -5.51
N GLU A 135 -11.61 15.42 -5.05
CA GLU A 135 -10.57 16.17 -4.33
C GLU A 135 -10.45 15.71 -2.86
N ALA A 136 -10.12 14.44 -2.63
CA ALA A 136 -10.00 13.83 -1.31
C ALA A 136 -8.54 13.47 -0.98
N TYR A 137 -8.36 12.62 0.02
CA TYR A 137 -7.04 12.19 0.48
C TYR A 137 -6.15 11.66 -0.64
N LEU A 138 -6.68 10.76 -1.49
CA LEU A 138 -5.89 10.13 -2.55
C LEU A 138 -5.41 11.14 -3.59
N ALA A 139 -6.27 12.09 -3.98
CA ALA A 139 -5.89 13.16 -4.91
C ALA A 139 -4.77 14.05 -4.35
N ALA A 140 -4.82 14.35 -3.05
CA ALA A 140 -3.76 15.09 -2.38
C ALA A 140 -2.42 14.31 -2.32
N CYS A 141 -2.47 13.00 -2.11
CA CYS A 141 -1.28 12.14 -2.17
C CYS A 141 -0.67 12.14 -3.57
N LEU A 142 -1.48 11.96 -4.60
CA LEU A 142 -1.03 11.98 -5.99
C LEU A 142 -0.40 13.32 -6.38
N ALA A 143 -1.02 14.43 -5.99
CA ALA A 143 -0.49 15.78 -6.26
C ALA A 143 0.86 16.03 -5.57
N ARG A 144 1.10 15.41 -4.41
CA ARG A 144 2.33 15.62 -3.63
C ARG A 144 3.44 14.65 -3.96
N PHE A 145 3.13 13.36 -4.13
CA PHE A 145 4.11 12.28 -4.22
C PHE A 145 4.10 11.57 -5.59
N GLY A 146 3.15 11.91 -6.45
CA GLY A 146 2.94 11.16 -7.69
C GLY A 146 2.23 9.83 -7.44
N GLU A 147 2.27 8.97 -8.45
CA GLU A 147 1.72 7.62 -8.37
C GLU A 147 2.60 6.71 -7.52
N GLY A 148 1.99 5.82 -6.75
CA GLY A 148 2.72 4.88 -5.90
C GLY A 148 1.97 4.46 -4.65
N PRO A 149 2.65 3.80 -3.71
CA PRO A 149 2.04 3.25 -2.53
C PRO A 149 1.59 4.33 -1.54
N VAL A 150 0.35 4.20 -1.04
CA VAL A 150 -0.28 5.15 -0.11
C VAL A 150 -0.83 4.49 1.15
N ALA A 151 -1.07 3.17 1.11
CA ALA A 151 -1.52 2.44 2.28
C ALA A 151 -0.99 1.00 2.27
N VAL A 152 -0.76 0.44 3.46
CA VAL A 152 -0.33 -0.93 3.64
C VAL A 152 -1.19 -1.61 4.70
N ALA A 153 -1.58 -2.85 4.45
CA ALA A 153 -2.39 -3.64 5.36
C ALA A 153 -1.52 -4.47 6.31
N VAL A 154 -1.88 -4.42 7.58
CA VAL A 154 -1.25 -5.16 8.68
C VAL A 154 -2.32 -5.99 9.41
N ASP A 155 -1.94 -7.16 9.91
CA ASP A 155 -2.81 -7.91 10.81
C ASP A 155 -2.91 -7.20 12.16
N GLY A 156 -4.13 -7.07 12.67
CA GLY A 156 -4.38 -6.43 13.95
C GLY A 156 -5.82 -5.97 14.12
N SER A 157 -6.13 -5.53 15.34
CA SER A 157 -7.46 -5.04 15.70
C SER A 157 -7.36 -3.71 16.43
N ALA A 158 -6.91 -2.67 15.72
CA ALA A 158 -6.79 -1.33 16.30
C ALA A 158 -8.13 -0.85 16.89
N ALA A 159 -8.12 -0.43 18.15
CA ALA A 159 -9.28 0.20 18.79
C ALA A 159 -9.47 1.66 18.34
N PHE A 160 -8.44 2.25 17.76
CA PHE A 160 -8.37 3.64 17.29
C PHE A 160 -8.37 3.69 15.74
N GLY A 161 -8.36 4.90 15.20
CA GLY A 161 -8.41 5.13 13.75
C GLY A 161 -9.82 5.16 13.20
N ARG A 162 -9.94 5.40 11.89
CA ARG A 162 -11.22 5.53 11.20
C ARG A 162 -11.77 4.15 10.82
N PRO A 163 -12.94 3.75 11.34
CA PRO A 163 -13.54 2.47 10.98
C PRO A 163 -14.08 2.50 9.56
N ALA A 164 -13.94 1.39 8.85
CA ALA A 164 -14.62 1.09 7.61
C ALA A 164 -15.36 -0.24 7.76
N VAL A 165 -16.59 -0.29 7.26
CA VAL A 165 -17.38 -1.53 7.22
C VAL A 165 -16.90 -2.47 6.13
N TRP A 166 -16.14 -1.93 5.20
CA TRP A 166 -15.57 -2.63 4.07
C TRP A 166 -14.25 -1.97 3.64
N ASN A 167 -13.34 -2.74 3.10
CA ASN A 167 -12.10 -2.25 2.47
C ASN A 167 -11.73 -3.13 1.26
N PRO A 168 -11.00 -2.59 0.26
CA PRO A 168 -10.70 -3.31 -1.00
C PRO A 168 -9.69 -4.46 -0.84
N ILE A 169 -8.95 -4.52 0.27
CA ILE A 169 -7.94 -5.56 0.49
C ILE A 169 -8.61 -6.86 0.94
N SER A 170 -9.33 -6.84 2.06
CA SER A 170 -9.94 -8.02 2.65
C SER A 170 -11.42 -8.22 2.28
N LEU A 171 -12.07 -7.21 1.70
CA LEU A 171 -13.51 -7.14 1.44
C LEU A 171 -14.34 -7.28 2.74
N ARG A 172 -13.78 -6.86 3.87
CA ARG A 172 -14.34 -6.97 5.24
C ARG A 172 -14.11 -5.66 5.99
N PRO A 173 -14.66 -5.51 7.21
CA PRO A 173 -14.37 -4.37 8.08
C PRO A 173 -12.88 -4.23 8.36
N ALA A 174 -12.43 -2.97 8.47
CA ALA A 174 -11.05 -2.62 8.78
C ALA A 174 -10.96 -1.32 9.58
N ARG A 175 -9.77 -1.01 10.08
CA ARG A 175 -9.44 0.28 10.68
C ARG A 175 -8.33 0.95 9.91
N TYR A 176 -8.53 2.21 9.55
CA TYR A 176 -7.55 3.03 8.84
C TYR A 176 -6.89 3.99 9.81
N VAL A 177 -5.59 3.88 9.95
CA VAL A 177 -4.77 4.73 10.84
C VAL A 177 -3.73 5.45 10.00
N ARG A 178 -3.85 6.76 9.93
CA ARG A 178 -2.87 7.59 9.23
C ARG A 178 -1.65 7.83 10.12
N ILE A 179 -0.44 7.61 9.58
CA ILE A 179 0.80 7.72 10.35
C ILE A 179 1.38 9.15 10.39
N GLY A 180 0.57 10.15 10.13
CA GLY A 180 1.00 11.56 10.14
C GLY A 180 -0.07 12.51 9.60
N PRO A 181 0.33 13.69 9.11
CA PRO A 181 -0.57 14.72 8.60
C PRO A 181 -1.29 14.30 7.30
N ARG A 182 -2.02 15.22 6.69
CA ARG A 182 -3.02 15.00 5.63
C ARG A 182 -2.66 14.00 4.53
N THR A 183 -1.42 13.98 4.05
CA THR A 183 -0.95 13.10 2.95
C THR A 183 -0.09 11.93 3.43
N ALA A 184 0.02 11.72 4.75
CA ALA A 184 0.79 10.62 5.30
C ALA A 184 0.20 9.26 4.91
N PRO A 185 1.03 8.22 4.75
CA PRO A 185 0.57 6.87 4.50
C PRO A 185 -0.42 6.38 5.56
N THR A 186 -1.25 5.44 5.13
CA THR A 186 -2.27 4.84 5.99
C THR A 186 -1.93 3.38 6.28
N LEU A 187 -1.95 2.99 7.55
CA LEU A 187 -2.00 1.59 7.95
C LEU A 187 -3.46 1.13 7.95
N VAL A 188 -3.72 -0.01 7.31
CA VAL A 188 -5.04 -0.64 7.28
C VAL A 188 -4.99 -1.87 8.17
N PHE A 189 -5.54 -1.79 9.37
CA PHE A 189 -5.58 -2.90 10.31
C PHE A 189 -6.71 -3.85 9.93
N LEU A 190 -6.35 -5.08 9.62
CA LEU A 190 -7.27 -6.16 9.27
C LEU A 190 -7.41 -7.09 10.47
N PRO A 191 -8.64 -7.34 10.97
CA PRO A 191 -8.85 -8.31 12.03
C PRO A 191 -8.38 -9.69 11.57
N ALA A 192 -7.81 -10.45 12.51
CA ALA A 192 -7.45 -11.84 12.27
C ALA A 192 -8.69 -12.62 11.81
N GLY A 193 -8.54 -13.37 10.74
CA GLY A 193 -9.61 -14.18 10.14
C GLY A 193 -9.89 -15.43 10.94
#